data_025f1e0d5cc34b8f7340dc41b658223c
#
_entry.id   025f1e0d5cc34b8f7340dc41b658223c
#
_cell.length_a   1.000
_cell.length_b   1.000
_cell.length_c   1.000
_cell.angle_alpha   90.00
_cell.angle_beta   90.00
_cell.angle_gamma   90.00
#
_symmetry.space_group_name_H-M   'P 1'
#
loop_
_entity.id
_entity.type
_entity.pdbx_description
1 polymer ?
#
loop_
_entity_poly.entity_id
_entity_poly.type
_entity_poly.pdbx_seq_one_letter_code
_entity_poly.pdbx_strand_id
1 'polypeptide(L)'
;MPEPLLRLEGVSAGYGGAVVLDDLRLTLEEGEALALLGRNGAGKTTLIATVMGAGPRLMAGRLWFAGRDVTRLPSERRAALGLGWVPQERNVFRSLTVEENLTAVARPGPWTLRRVYALLPRLEERRRNLGGALSGGEQQMLAMGRALMLNPRLLLLDEPLEGLAPVVAQGLLGAIRRMVRAEGTAAVIVEQHARQVLPITDRAAVLERGRLAHHGPSAALLEAPETIERLLGVAGRDAAAAA
;
A
#
# COMPACT_ATOMS: atom_id res chain seq x y z
N MET A 1 6.94 -19.08 -17.46
CA MET A 1 6.59 -18.59 -16.11
C MET A 1 5.39 -17.68 -16.27
N PRO A 2 4.44 -17.67 -15.34
CA PRO A 2 3.33 -16.71 -15.40
C PRO A 2 3.88 -15.28 -15.46
N GLU A 3 3.17 -14.40 -16.11
CA GLU A 3 3.54 -13.00 -16.23
C GLU A 3 3.24 -12.28 -14.91
N PRO A 4 4.17 -11.46 -14.34
CA PRO A 4 3.94 -10.80 -13.08
C PRO A 4 2.76 -9.82 -13.15
N LEU A 5 2.05 -9.64 -12.02
CA LEU A 5 0.94 -8.69 -11.93
C LEU A 5 1.40 -7.25 -12.15
N LEU A 6 2.50 -6.85 -11.54
CA LEU A 6 3.14 -5.54 -11.74
C LEU A 6 4.60 -5.74 -12.13
N ARG A 7 5.07 -4.98 -13.14
CA ARG A 7 6.47 -4.97 -13.56
C ARG A 7 6.92 -3.56 -13.91
N LEU A 8 8.00 -3.16 -13.26
CA LEU A 8 8.73 -1.92 -13.53
C LEU A 8 10.04 -2.26 -14.23
N GLU A 9 10.31 -1.63 -15.36
CA GLU A 9 11.52 -1.85 -16.17
C GLU A 9 12.28 -0.52 -16.34
N GLY A 10 13.30 -0.31 -15.51
CA GLY A 10 14.16 0.87 -15.60
C GLY A 10 13.42 2.19 -15.36
N VAL A 11 12.47 2.18 -14.43
CA VAL A 11 11.58 3.33 -14.19
C VAL A 11 12.33 4.46 -13.49
N SER A 12 12.37 5.63 -14.15
CA SER A 12 12.80 6.90 -13.57
C SER A 12 11.65 7.90 -13.63
N ALA A 13 11.37 8.56 -12.48
CA ALA A 13 10.24 9.48 -12.35
C ALA A 13 10.52 10.57 -11.32
N GLY A 14 9.78 11.68 -11.40
CA GLY A 14 9.95 12.80 -10.48
C GLY A 14 9.05 13.99 -10.78
N TYR A 15 9.39 15.15 -10.27
CA TYR A 15 8.59 16.37 -10.32
C TYR A 15 9.41 17.54 -10.85
N GLY A 16 8.84 18.38 -11.71
CA GLY A 16 9.44 19.63 -12.16
C GLY A 16 10.85 19.50 -12.76
N GLY A 17 11.18 18.33 -13.33
CA GLY A 17 12.52 18.04 -13.86
C GLY A 17 13.48 17.39 -12.86
N ALA A 18 13.16 17.37 -11.56
CA ALA A 18 13.94 16.66 -10.55
C ALA A 18 13.62 15.16 -10.57
N VAL A 19 14.65 14.32 -10.70
CA VAL A 19 14.54 12.85 -10.63
C VAL A 19 14.43 12.45 -9.15
N VAL A 20 13.36 11.77 -8.78
CA VAL A 20 13.15 11.22 -7.43
C VAL A 20 13.35 9.70 -7.42
N LEU A 21 12.94 9.03 -8.49
CA LEU A 21 13.13 7.59 -8.71
C LEU A 21 14.09 7.41 -9.87
N ASP A 22 15.06 6.50 -9.73
CA ASP A 22 16.10 6.31 -10.71
C ASP A 22 16.36 4.83 -11.00
N ASP A 23 16.15 4.42 -12.26
CA ASP A 23 16.32 3.05 -12.81
C ASP A 23 15.71 1.93 -11.95
N LEU A 24 14.46 2.10 -11.50
CA LEU A 24 13.80 1.10 -10.69
C LEU A 24 13.37 -0.12 -11.53
N ARG A 25 13.72 -1.32 -11.04
CA ARG A 25 13.32 -2.61 -11.59
C ARG A 25 12.69 -3.43 -10.48
N LEU A 26 11.39 -3.71 -10.60
CA LEU A 26 10.60 -4.40 -9.58
C LEU A 26 9.52 -5.24 -10.24
N THR A 27 9.28 -6.43 -9.71
CA THR A 27 8.16 -7.29 -10.09
C THR A 27 7.34 -7.64 -8.86
N LEU A 28 6.03 -7.81 -9.06
CA LEU A 28 5.09 -8.31 -8.06
C LEU A 28 4.19 -9.36 -8.72
N GLU A 29 4.03 -10.50 -8.07
CA GLU A 29 3.19 -11.59 -8.56
C GLU A 29 1.72 -11.43 -8.12
N GLU A 30 0.80 -12.18 -8.73
CA GLU A 30 -0.60 -12.25 -8.27
C GLU A 30 -0.66 -12.77 -6.84
N GLY A 31 -1.47 -12.12 -5.99
CA GLY A 31 -1.65 -12.50 -4.60
C GLY A 31 -0.44 -12.26 -3.69
N GLU A 32 0.66 -11.70 -4.22
CA GLU A 32 1.86 -11.40 -3.45
C GLU A 32 1.70 -10.11 -2.63
N ALA A 33 2.22 -10.12 -1.40
CA ALA A 33 2.39 -8.93 -0.57
C ALA A 33 3.86 -8.48 -0.53
N LEU A 34 4.11 -7.24 -0.91
CA LEU A 34 5.42 -6.60 -0.90
C LEU A 34 5.48 -5.50 0.17
N ALA A 35 6.44 -5.58 1.09
CA ALA A 35 6.82 -4.45 1.93
C ALA A 35 7.72 -3.49 1.14
N LEU A 36 7.31 -2.26 0.97
CA LEU A 36 8.14 -1.18 0.41
C LEU A 36 8.66 -0.31 1.55
N LEU A 37 9.90 -0.52 1.92
CA LEU A 37 10.56 0.11 3.06
C LEU A 37 11.50 1.21 2.61
N GLY A 38 11.87 2.10 3.52
CA GLY A 38 12.82 3.18 3.28
C GLY A 38 12.60 4.36 4.20
N ARG A 39 13.63 5.18 4.35
CA ARG A 39 13.57 6.40 5.16
C ARG A 39 12.60 7.42 4.56
N ASN A 40 12.24 8.44 5.36
CA ASN A 40 11.48 9.59 4.83
C ASN A 40 12.27 10.27 3.71
N GLY A 41 11.58 10.61 2.63
CA GLY A 41 12.21 11.18 1.44
C GLY A 41 12.93 10.18 0.51
N ALA A 42 12.89 8.86 0.80
CA ALA A 42 13.51 7.84 -0.06
C ALA A 42 12.81 7.65 -1.42
N GLY A 43 11.57 8.16 -1.58
CA GLY A 43 10.80 8.06 -2.82
C GLY A 43 9.65 7.05 -2.78
N LYS A 44 9.28 6.51 -1.61
CA LYS A 44 8.24 5.48 -1.47
C LYS A 44 6.88 5.93 -2.03
N THR A 45 6.35 7.05 -1.53
CA THR A 45 5.09 7.66 -2.03
C THR A 45 5.19 8.03 -3.51
N THR A 46 6.36 8.52 -3.96
CA THR A 46 6.58 8.80 -5.38
C THR A 46 6.48 7.54 -6.23
N LEU A 47 6.98 6.39 -5.75
CA LEU A 47 6.83 5.11 -6.45
C LEU A 47 5.37 4.69 -6.55
N ILE A 48 4.62 4.72 -5.43
CA ILE A 48 3.18 4.43 -5.43
C ILE A 48 2.43 5.35 -6.39
N ALA A 49 2.66 6.66 -6.32
CA ALA A 49 2.03 7.65 -7.18
C ALA A 49 2.41 7.44 -8.67
N THR A 50 3.65 7.04 -8.96
CA THR A 50 4.10 6.70 -10.32
C THR A 50 3.37 5.46 -10.84
N VAL A 51 3.21 4.41 -10.00
CA VAL A 51 2.44 3.20 -10.35
C VAL A 51 0.98 3.56 -10.61
N MET A 52 0.38 4.43 -9.80
CA MET A 52 -0.99 4.91 -10.01
C MET A 52 -1.14 5.84 -11.21
N GLY A 53 -0.06 6.44 -11.72
CA GLY A 53 -0.13 7.48 -12.76
C GLY A 53 -0.68 8.81 -12.23
N ALA A 54 -0.39 9.14 -10.96
CA ALA A 54 -0.89 10.29 -10.25
C ALA A 54 0.26 11.16 -9.74
N GLY A 55 0.49 12.30 -10.35
CA GLY A 55 1.45 13.33 -9.90
C GLY A 55 2.83 13.25 -10.54
N PRO A 56 3.71 12.26 -10.25
CA PRO A 56 5.04 12.22 -10.84
C PRO A 56 5.02 12.04 -12.36
N ARG A 57 5.92 12.73 -13.04
CA ARG A 57 6.16 12.50 -14.47
C ARG A 57 7.13 11.33 -14.63
N LEU A 58 6.73 10.33 -15.42
CA LEU A 58 7.64 9.30 -15.87
C LEU A 58 8.62 9.89 -16.88
N MET A 59 9.93 9.73 -16.62
CA MET A 59 11.02 10.26 -17.44
C MET A 59 11.66 9.17 -18.30
N ALA A 60 11.76 7.93 -17.76
CA ALA A 60 12.31 6.78 -18.45
C ALA A 60 11.67 5.49 -17.97
N GLY A 61 11.86 4.41 -18.73
CA GLY A 61 11.40 3.08 -18.39
C GLY A 61 9.96 2.78 -18.79
N ARG A 62 9.46 1.64 -18.35
CA ARG A 62 8.11 1.14 -18.65
C ARG A 62 7.45 0.53 -17.41
N LEU A 63 6.13 0.64 -17.36
CA LEU A 63 5.28 0.00 -16.35
C LEU A 63 4.30 -0.95 -17.04
N TRP A 64 4.24 -2.16 -16.51
CA TRP A 64 3.30 -3.18 -16.97
C TRP A 64 2.41 -3.59 -15.79
N PHE A 65 1.12 -3.71 -16.05
CA PHE A 65 0.16 -4.21 -15.07
C PHE A 65 -0.76 -5.23 -15.74
N ALA A 66 -0.83 -6.42 -15.16
CA ALA A 66 -1.63 -7.52 -15.68
C ALA A 66 -1.37 -7.79 -17.17
N GLY A 67 -0.09 -7.83 -17.58
CA GLY A 67 0.33 -8.04 -18.95
C GLY A 67 0.11 -6.86 -19.92
N ARG A 68 -0.36 -5.72 -19.43
CA ARG A 68 -0.62 -4.52 -20.24
C ARG A 68 0.39 -3.42 -19.96
N ASP A 69 0.90 -2.79 -21.00
CA ASP A 69 1.69 -1.56 -20.87
C ASP A 69 0.78 -0.42 -20.37
N VAL A 70 1.02 0.01 -19.14
CA VAL A 70 0.28 1.11 -18.49
C VAL A 70 1.11 2.39 -18.39
N THR A 71 2.28 2.42 -19.00
CA THR A 71 3.27 3.51 -18.91
C THR A 71 2.66 4.89 -19.13
N ARG A 72 1.77 5.02 -20.12
CA ARG A 72 1.13 6.29 -20.50
C ARG A 72 -0.35 6.38 -20.14
N LEU A 73 -0.89 5.37 -19.46
CA LEU A 73 -2.30 5.40 -19.05
C LEU A 73 -2.50 6.36 -17.88
N PRO A 74 -3.55 7.18 -17.90
CA PRO A 74 -3.90 8.03 -16.78
C PRO A 74 -4.47 7.20 -15.61
N SER A 75 -4.47 7.79 -14.41
CA SER A 75 -4.79 7.10 -13.15
C SER A 75 -6.15 6.40 -13.15
N GLU A 76 -7.18 7.03 -13.73
CA GLU A 76 -8.53 6.46 -13.81
C GLU A 76 -8.59 5.20 -14.69
N ARG A 77 -7.75 5.11 -15.73
CA ARG A 77 -7.64 3.92 -16.56
C ARG A 77 -6.90 2.80 -15.85
N ARG A 78 -5.85 3.14 -15.07
CA ARG A 78 -5.13 2.16 -14.25
C ARG A 78 -6.02 1.63 -13.11
N ALA A 79 -6.80 2.50 -12.46
CA ALA A 79 -7.80 2.09 -11.48
C ALA A 79 -8.88 1.18 -12.11
N ALA A 80 -9.28 1.43 -13.37
CA ALA A 80 -10.22 0.56 -14.08
C ALA A 80 -9.65 -0.83 -14.40
N LEU A 81 -8.32 -0.97 -14.48
CA LEU A 81 -7.64 -2.26 -14.64
C LEU A 81 -7.48 -3.03 -13.32
N GLY A 82 -7.82 -2.43 -12.18
CA GLY A 82 -7.74 -3.07 -10.87
C GLY A 82 -6.60 -2.59 -9.97
N LEU A 83 -6.03 -1.41 -10.22
CA LEU A 83 -5.15 -0.75 -9.27
C LEU A 83 -5.99 0.02 -8.24
N GLY A 84 -5.81 -0.28 -6.95
CA GLY A 84 -6.38 0.46 -5.83
C GLY A 84 -5.30 1.19 -5.04
N TRP A 85 -5.62 2.34 -4.47
CA TRP A 85 -4.68 3.12 -3.66
C TRP A 85 -5.35 3.68 -2.41
N VAL A 86 -4.70 3.47 -1.27
CA VAL A 86 -5.02 4.12 0.00
C VAL A 86 -3.88 5.09 0.31
N PRO A 87 -4.04 6.37 0.06
CA PRO A 87 -3.02 7.38 0.33
C PRO A 87 -2.93 7.67 1.84
N GLN A 88 -1.82 8.25 2.26
CA GLN A 88 -1.53 8.63 3.65
C GLN A 88 -2.61 9.55 4.26
N GLU A 89 -3.17 10.50 3.47
CA GLU A 89 -4.19 11.46 3.92
C GLU A 89 -5.60 10.84 4.10
N ARG A 90 -5.78 9.54 3.92
CA ARG A 90 -7.05 8.79 4.07
C ARG A 90 -8.15 9.20 3.08
N ASN A 91 -8.33 10.49 2.78
CA ASN A 91 -9.25 11.08 1.79
C ASN A 91 -10.69 10.55 1.84
N VAL A 92 -11.27 10.40 3.06
CA VAL A 92 -12.66 9.97 3.23
C VAL A 92 -13.64 11.09 2.89
N PHE A 93 -14.82 10.75 2.37
CA PHE A 93 -15.91 11.72 2.17
C PHE A 93 -16.54 12.04 3.51
N ARG A 94 -16.15 13.17 4.09
CA ARG A 94 -16.49 13.56 5.46
C ARG A 94 -17.98 13.76 5.71
N SER A 95 -18.71 14.20 4.68
CA SER A 95 -20.16 14.46 4.70
C SER A 95 -21.05 13.25 4.42
N LEU A 96 -20.45 12.14 3.97
CA LEU A 96 -21.14 10.89 3.74
C LEU A 96 -21.01 9.98 4.96
N THR A 97 -22.01 9.13 5.20
CA THR A 97 -21.94 8.05 6.17
C THR A 97 -20.88 7.02 5.76
N VAL A 98 -20.48 6.14 6.68
CA VAL A 98 -19.57 5.02 6.37
C VAL A 98 -20.12 4.17 5.22
N GLU A 99 -21.40 3.80 5.29
CA GLU A 99 -22.03 2.99 4.25
C GLU A 99 -22.08 3.70 2.89
N GLU A 100 -22.41 4.98 2.86
CA GLU A 100 -22.39 5.79 1.64
C GLU A 100 -20.96 5.94 1.09
N ASN A 101 -19.95 6.14 1.94
CA ASN A 101 -18.54 6.16 1.54
C ASN A 101 -18.14 4.87 0.81
N LEU A 102 -18.56 3.71 1.34
CA LEU A 102 -18.23 2.41 0.76
C LEU A 102 -18.99 2.16 -0.55
N THR A 103 -20.28 2.48 -0.58
CA THR A 103 -21.16 2.18 -1.73
C THR A 103 -20.97 3.14 -2.89
N ALA A 104 -20.60 4.40 -2.63
CA ALA A 104 -20.41 5.43 -3.66
C ALA A 104 -19.35 5.07 -4.71
N VAL A 105 -18.36 4.23 -4.34
CA VAL A 105 -17.26 3.83 -5.22
C VAL A 105 -17.35 2.36 -5.64
N ALA A 106 -18.38 1.64 -5.18
CA ALA A 106 -18.49 0.20 -5.36
C ALA A 106 -18.50 -0.22 -6.84
N ARG A 107 -17.74 -1.26 -7.16
CA ARG A 107 -17.74 -1.93 -8.45
C ARG A 107 -18.13 -3.41 -8.27
N PRO A 108 -18.72 -4.05 -9.29
CA PRO A 108 -18.98 -5.48 -9.24
C PRO A 108 -17.69 -6.29 -9.04
N GLY A 109 -17.76 -7.31 -8.16
CA GLY A 109 -16.64 -8.19 -7.91
C GLY A 109 -16.73 -8.91 -6.56
N PRO A 110 -15.67 -9.63 -6.15
CA PRO A 110 -15.65 -10.41 -4.93
C PRO A 110 -15.75 -9.55 -3.65
N TRP A 111 -15.23 -8.33 -3.64
CA TRP A 111 -15.37 -7.42 -2.50
C TRP A 111 -16.76 -6.78 -2.52
N THR A 112 -17.59 -7.20 -1.59
CA THR A 112 -18.93 -6.66 -1.34
C THR A 112 -18.96 -5.94 0.01
N LEU A 113 -19.97 -5.10 0.25
CA LEU A 113 -20.16 -4.42 1.52
C LEU A 113 -20.11 -5.40 2.71
N ARG A 114 -20.77 -6.56 2.58
CA ARG A 114 -20.74 -7.63 3.59
C ARG A 114 -19.32 -8.14 3.86
N ARG A 115 -18.51 -8.36 2.82
CA ARG A 115 -17.12 -8.83 3.00
C ARG A 115 -16.22 -7.76 3.60
N VAL A 116 -16.42 -6.49 3.24
CA VAL A 116 -15.70 -5.37 3.85
C VAL A 116 -16.04 -5.26 5.33
N TYR A 117 -17.30 -5.41 5.72
CA TYR A 117 -17.70 -5.41 7.13
C TYR A 117 -17.15 -6.63 7.89
N ALA A 118 -17.15 -7.81 7.28
CA ALA A 118 -16.54 -9.00 7.88
C ALA A 118 -15.01 -8.84 8.10
N LEU A 119 -14.34 -8.12 7.21
CA LEU A 119 -12.91 -7.80 7.34
C LEU A 119 -12.65 -6.70 8.38
N LEU A 120 -13.50 -5.69 8.41
CA LEU A 120 -13.40 -4.45 9.21
C LEU A 120 -14.69 -4.23 10.02
N PRO A 121 -14.98 -5.06 11.05
CA PRO A 121 -16.27 -5.05 11.78
C PRO A 121 -16.60 -3.69 12.40
N ARG A 122 -15.56 -2.92 12.78
CA ARG A 122 -15.74 -1.59 13.35
C ARG A 122 -16.47 -0.64 12.39
N LEU A 123 -16.33 -0.82 11.07
CA LEU A 123 -17.07 -0.02 10.08
C LEU A 123 -18.57 -0.37 10.07
N GLU A 124 -18.93 -1.63 10.31
CA GLU A 124 -20.34 -2.03 10.41
C GLU A 124 -21.02 -1.39 11.62
N GLU A 125 -20.35 -1.41 12.78
CA GLU A 125 -20.82 -0.74 13.99
C GLU A 125 -21.07 0.76 13.77
N ARG A 126 -20.25 1.39 12.92
CA ARG A 126 -20.29 2.81 12.62
C ARG A 126 -20.99 3.14 11.28
N ARG A 127 -21.68 2.19 10.66
CA ARG A 127 -22.18 2.34 9.28
C ARG A 127 -23.01 3.60 9.01
N ARG A 128 -23.73 4.11 10.04
CA ARG A 128 -24.57 5.31 9.96
C ARG A 128 -23.86 6.59 10.39
N ASN A 129 -22.64 6.51 10.93
CA ASN A 129 -21.87 7.67 11.33
C ASN A 129 -21.29 8.36 10.11
N LEU A 130 -21.19 9.69 10.13
CA LEU A 130 -20.51 10.46 9.10
C LEU A 130 -19.01 10.17 9.11
N GLY A 131 -18.38 10.12 7.94
CA GLY A 131 -16.94 9.91 7.80
C GLY A 131 -16.10 10.94 8.56
N GLY A 132 -16.59 12.18 8.66
CA GLY A 132 -15.93 13.24 9.42
C GLY A 132 -16.02 13.10 10.94
N ALA A 133 -16.94 12.26 11.46
CA ALA A 133 -17.12 12.00 12.89
C ALA A 133 -16.33 10.77 13.39
N LEU A 134 -15.64 10.08 12.49
CA LEU A 134 -14.83 8.91 12.83
C LEU A 134 -13.49 9.32 13.45
N SER A 135 -12.95 8.46 14.33
CA SER A 135 -11.56 8.55 14.79
C SER A 135 -10.58 8.35 13.62
N GLY A 136 -9.32 8.78 13.78
CA GLY A 136 -8.31 8.60 12.75
C GLY A 136 -8.13 7.14 12.30
N GLY A 137 -8.20 6.18 13.23
CA GLY A 137 -8.12 4.76 12.90
C GLY A 137 -9.35 4.23 12.15
N GLU A 138 -10.56 4.68 12.53
CA GLU A 138 -11.79 4.34 11.81
C GLU A 138 -11.80 4.94 10.40
N GLN A 139 -11.26 6.17 10.23
CA GLN A 139 -11.08 6.78 8.90
C GLN A 139 -10.09 6.00 8.04
N GLN A 140 -9.00 5.48 8.63
CA GLN A 140 -8.04 4.63 7.93
C GLN A 140 -8.67 3.31 7.47
N MET A 141 -9.44 2.66 8.36
CA MET A 141 -10.23 1.49 7.99
C MET A 141 -11.23 1.81 6.87
N LEU A 142 -11.91 2.97 6.94
CA LEU A 142 -12.85 3.39 5.91
C LEU A 142 -12.17 3.64 4.57
N ALA A 143 -10.99 4.28 4.54
CA ALA A 143 -10.20 4.48 3.33
C ALA A 143 -9.80 3.14 2.69
N MET A 144 -9.34 2.16 3.51
CA MET A 144 -9.05 0.81 3.05
C MET A 144 -10.32 0.12 2.51
N GLY A 145 -11.42 0.17 3.25
CA GLY A 145 -12.70 -0.41 2.82
C GLY A 145 -13.18 0.15 1.49
N ARG A 146 -13.08 1.46 1.28
CA ARG A 146 -13.42 2.13 0.00
C ARG A 146 -12.55 1.62 -1.15
N ALA A 147 -11.24 1.47 -0.92
CA ALA A 147 -10.34 0.95 -1.94
C ALA A 147 -10.67 -0.52 -2.29
N LEU A 148 -11.05 -1.34 -1.30
CA LEU A 148 -11.51 -2.72 -1.53
C LEU A 148 -12.83 -2.77 -2.33
N MET A 149 -13.77 -1.85 -2.09
CA MET A 149 -15.03 -1.78 -2.85
C MET A 149 -14.83 -1.48 -4.33
N LEU A 150 -13.65 -1.01 -4.75
CA LEU A 150 -13.26 -0.92 -6.17
C LEU A 150 -12.90 -2.28 -6.78
N ASN A 151 -12.84 -3.35 -5.98
CA ASN A 151 -12.44 -4.69 -6.37
C ASN A 151 -11.04 -4.73 -7.03
N PRO A 152 -9.99 -4.25 -6.33
CA PRO A 152 -8.66 -4.18 -6.88
C PRO A 152 -8.00 -5.56 -6.99
N ARG A 153 -7.17 -5.76 -8.04
CA ARG A 153 -6.22 -6.86 -8.12
C ARG A 153 -4.95 -6.57 -7.32
N LEU A 154 -4.54 -5.29 -7.29
CA LEU A 154 -3.40 -4.80 -6.51
C LEU A 154 -3.84 -3.60 -5.67
N LEU A 155 -3.63 -3.69 -4.36
CA LEU A 155 -3.86 -2.59 -3.42
C LEU A 155 -2.54 -1.96 -2.98
N LEU A 156 -2.40 -0.66 -3.21
CA LEU A 156 -1.27 0.14 -2.79
C LEU A 156 -1.65 0.85 -1.48
N LEU A 157 -0.92 0.57 -0.40
CA LEU A 157 -1.17 1.13 0.95
C LEU A 157 0.01 2.03 1.31
N ASP A 158 -0.22 3.33 1.41
CA ASP A 158 0.83 4.32 1.71
C ASP A 158 0.78 4.72 3.18
N GLU A 159 1.76 4.22 3.96
CA GLU A 159 1.91 4.39 5.41
C GLU A 159 0.60 4.17 6.20
N PRO A 160 -0.06 2.99 6.02
CA PRO A 160 -1.40 2.76 6.54
C PRO A 160 -1.48 2.75 8.07
N LEU A 161 -0.36 2.61 8.77
CA LEU A 161 -0.30 2.53 10.23
C LEU A 161 0.07 3.84 10.90
N GLU A 162 0.45 4.86 10.11
CA GLU A 162 0.94 6.12 10.66
C GLU A 162 -0.11 6.85 11.51
N GLY A 163 0.33 7.30 12.70
CA GLY A 163 -0.52 8.04 13.64
C GLY A 163 -1.67 7.23 14.26
N LEU A 164 -1.63 5.89 14.16
CA LEU A 164 -2.61 5.01 14.80
C LEU A 164 -2.16 4.58 16.20
N ALA A 165 -3.12 4.48 17.12
CA ALA A 165 -2.88 3.83 18.40
C ALA A 165 -2.49 2.36 18.19
N PRO A 166 -1.59 1.77 19.02
CA PRO A 166 -1.06 0.42 18.82
C PRO A 166 -2.12 -0.67 18.59
N VAL A 167 -3.20 -0.64 19.37
CA VAL A 167 -4.31 -1.61 19.24
C VAL A 167 -5.01 -1.49 17.89
N VAL A 168 -5.20 -0.27 17.39
CA VAL A 168 -5.83 -0.02 16.08
C VAL A 168 -4.91 -0.46 14.95
N ALA A 169 -3.61 -0.14 15.06
CA ALA A 169 -2.60 -0.58 14.09
C ALA A 169 -2.53 -2.10 13.99
N GLN A 170 -2.53 -2.82 15.12
CA GLN A 170 -2.58 -4.29 15.16
C GLN A 170 -3.84 -4.84 14.50
N GLY A 171 -5.01 -4.25 14.78
CA GLY A 171 -6.28 -4.63 14.14
C GLY A 171 -6.22 -4.47 12.62
N LEU A 172 -5.67 -3.34 12.13
CA LEU A 172 -5.53 -3.07 10.70
C LEU A 172 -4.51 -4.01 10.04
N LEU A 173 -3.36 -4.29 10.67
CA LEU A 173 -2.40 -5.29 10.20
C LEU A 173 -3.04 -6.67 10.08
N GLY A 174 -3.85 -7.08 11.08
CA GLY A 174 -4.61 -8.32 11.01
C GLY A 174 -5.59 -8.36 9.84
N ALA A 175 -6.25 -7.24 9.53
CA ALA A 175 -7.13 -7.12 8.37
C ALA A 175 -6.35 -7.21 7.05
N ILE A 176 -5.23 -6.50 6.92
CA ILE A 176 -4.35 -6.56 5.74
C ILE A 176 -3.84 -7.99 5.53
N ARG A 177 -3.39 -8.67 6.58
CA ARG A 177 -2.95 -10.07 6.50
C ARG A 177 -4.06 -11.00 6.00
N ARG A 178 -5.30 -10.86 6.52
CA ARG A 178 -6.44 -11.65 6.05
C ARG A 178 -6.76 -11.36 4.57
N MET A 179 -6.76 -10.09 4.17
CA MET A 179 -6.97 -9.68 2.80
C MET A 179 -5.98 -10.35 1.83
N VAL A 180 -4.69 -10.33 2.14
CA VAL A 180 -3.66 -10.93 1.30
C VAL A 180 -3.76 -12.46 1.32
N ARG A 181 -3.77 -13.09 2.52
CA ARG A 181 -3.63 -14.55 2.66
C ARG A 181 -4.90 -15.33 2.35
N ALA A 182 -6.07 -14.79 2.72
CA ALA A 182 -7.34 -15.50 2.55
C ALA A 182 -8.07 -15.10 1.28
N GLU A 183 -7.90 -13.86 0.82
CA GLU A 183 -8.63 -13.33 -0.33
C GLU A 183 -7.77 -13.23 -1.60
N GLY A 184 -6.45 -13.44 -1.49
CA GLY A 184 -5.52 -13.42 -2.61
C GLY A 184 -5.36 -12.06 -3.29
N THR A 185 -5.72 -10.95 -2.63
CA THR A 185 -5.50 -9.60 -3.16
C THR A 185 -4.02 -9.25 -3.02
N ALA A 186 -3.35 -8.97 -4.12
CA ALA A 186 -1.95 -8.51 -4.06
C ALA A 186 -1.86 -7.14 -3.38
N ALA A 187 -0.76 -6.89 -2.66
CA ALA A 187 -0.57 -5.63 -1.95
C ALA A 187 0.87 -5.11 -1.99
N VAL A 188 1.03 -3.79 -2.12
CA VAL A 188 2.27 -3.09 -1.77
C VAL A 188 1.99 -2.26 -0.52
N ILE A 189 2.73 -2.53 0.55
CA ILE A 189 2.59 -1.86 1.85
C ILE A 189 3.82 -1.01 2.07
N VAL A 190 3.64 0.31 1.96
CA VAL A 190 4.68 1.29 2.27
C VAL A 190 4.72 1.52 3.76
N GLU A 191 5.88 1.34 4.37
CA GLU A 191 6.06 1.59 5.81
C GLU A 191 7.52 1.96 6.15
N GLN A 192 7.70 2.60 7.30
CA GLN A 192 9.00 2.89 7.88
C GLN A 192 9.37 1.83 8.94
N HIS A 193 8.38 1.26 9.62
CA HIS A 193 8.54 0.28 10.69
C HIS A 193 8.56 -1.14 10.12
N ALA A 194 9.73 -1.58 9.63
CA ALA A 194 9.91 -2.88 8.97
C ALA A 194 9.35 -4.06 9.78
N ARG A 195 9.61 -4.09 11.11
CA ARG A 195 9.18 -5.20 11.98
C ARG A 195 7.68 -5.40 12.06
N GLN A 196 6.88 -4.38 11.73
CA GLN A 196 5.42 -4.48 11.75
C GLN A 196 4.87 -5.15 10.47
N VAL A 197 5.49 -4.90 9.31
CA VAL A 197 4.96 -5.35 8.02
C VAL A 197 5.67 -6.56 7.44
N LEU A 198 6.95 -6.80 7.77
CA LEU A 198 7.67 -7.98 7.29
C LEU A 198 6.99 -9.31 7.65
N PRO A 199 6.38 -9.49 8.85
CA PRO A 199 5.69 -10.74 9.19
C PRO A 199 4.43 -11.03 8.36
N ILE A 200 3.88 -10.03 7.66
CA ILE A 200 2.64 -10.16 6.88
C ILE A 200 2.88 -10.06 5.37
N THR A 201 4.12 -9.84 4.93
CA THR A 201 4.51 -9.72 3.52
C THR A 201 5.37 -10.91 3.08
N ASP A 202 5.37 -11.19 1.76
CA ASP A 202 6.16 -12.27 1.16
C ASP A 202 7.57 -11.81 0.83
N ARG A 203 7.67 -10.59 0.27
CA ARG A 203 8.93 -9.97 -0.12
C ARG A 203 9.03 -8.56 0.42
N ALA A 204 10.26 -8.08 0.51
CA ALA A 204 10.58 -6.71 0.89
C ALA A 204 11.48 -6.07 -0.15
N ALA A 205 11.21 -4.80 -0.43
CA ALA A 205 12.05 -3.91 -1.21
C ALA A 205 12.39 -2.69 -0.35
N VAL A 206 13.67 -2.32 -0.30
CA VAL A 206 14.10 -1.12 0.44
C VAL A 206 14.56 -0.07 -0.55
N LEU A 207 13.93 1.10 -0.49
CA LEU A 207 14.30 2.28 -1.26
C LEU A 207 15.29 3.14 -0.48
N GLU A 208 16.37 3.51 -1.15
CA GLU A 208 17.31 4.52 -0.68
C GLU A 208 17.58 5.51 -1.81
N ARG A 209 17.32 6.80 -1.58
CA ARG A 209 17.56 7.89 -2.53
C ARG A 209 17.04 7.60 -3.95
N GLY A 210 15.83 7.07 -4.03
CA GLY A 210 15.17 6.77 -5.31
C GLY A 210 15.61 5.50 -6.02
N ARG A 211 16.49 4.68 -5.43
CA ARG A 211 16.97 3.42 -5.98
C ARG A 211 16.63 2.25 -5.06
N LEU A 212 16.55 1.03 -5.61
CA LEU A 212 16.42 -0.18 -4.80
C LEU A 212 17.77 -0.53 -4.20
N ALA A 213 17.88 -0.43 -2.86
CA ALA A 213 19.06 -0.83 -2.11
C ALA A 213 19.00 -2.30 -1.66
N HIS A 214 17.79 -2.86 -1.54
CA HIS A 214 17.56 -4.28 -1.20
C HIS A 214 16.27 -4.77 -1.82
N HIS A 215 16.25 -6.05 -2.18
CA HIS A 215 15.05 -6.74 -2.64
C HIS A 215 15.19 -8.24 -2.39
N GLY A 216 14.24 -8.84 -1.67
CA GLY A 216 14.30 -10.25 -1.32
C GLY A 216 13.13 -10.71 -0.46
N PRO A 217 13.15 -11.97 0.04
CA PRO A 217 12.13 -12.51 0.93
C PRO A 217 12.02 -11.69 2.23
N SER A 218 10.81 -11.38 2.67
CA SER A 218 10.57 -10.64 3.93
C SER A 218 11.12 -11.37 5.14
N ALA A 219 10.99 -12.70 5.17
CA ALA A 219 11.53 -13.54 6.25
C ALA A 219 13.04 -13.38 6.41
N ALA A 220 13.80 -13.43 5.30
CA ALA A 220 15.24 -13.26 5.32
C ALA A 220 15.67 -11.88 5.84
N LEU A 221 14.94 -10.83 5.49
CA LEU A 221 15.21 -9.48 5.99
C LEU A 221 14.87 -9.37 7.48
N LEU A 222 13.79 -10.02 7.94
CA LEU A 222 13.38 -10.04 9.35
C LEU A 222 14.42 -10.74 10.25
N GLU A 223 15.11 -11.76 9.73
CA GLU A 223 16.19 -12.49 10.42
C GLU A 223 17.53 -11.74 10.39
N ALA A 224 17.62 -10.62 9.67
CA ALA A 224 18.83 -9.82 9.53
C ALA A 224 18.68 -8.39 10.14
N PRO A 225 18.54 -8.24 11.47
CA PRO A 225 18.28 -6.96 12.12
C PRO A 225 19.36 -5.90 11.81
N GLU A 226 20.62 -6.28 11.72
CA GLU A 226 21.72 -5.37 11.34
C GLU A 226 21.55 -4.81 9.93
N THR A 227 20.98 -5.59 9.00
CA THR A 227 20.67 -5.14 7.66
C THR A 227 19.54 -4.12 7.68
N ILE A 228 18.49 -4.35 8.48
CA ILE A 228 17.38 -3.40 8.69
C ILE A 228 17.93 -2.09 9.25
N GLU A 229 18.76 -2.16 10.30
CA GLU A 229 19.37 -0.97 10.93
C GLU A 229 20.22 -0.18 9.94
N ARG A 230 21.05 -0.84 9.17
CA ARG A 230 21.91 -0.22 8.16
C ARG A 230 21.08 0.49 7.08
N LEU A 231 20.03 -0.17 6.54
CA LEU A 231 19.23 0.33 5.43
C LEU A 231 18.23 1.40 5.86
N LEU A 232 17.64 1.26 7.04
CA LEU A 232 16.59 2.17 7.51
C LEU A 232 17.07 3.18 8.55
N GLY A 233 18.28 3.00 9.10
CA GLY A 233 18.87 3.91 10.10
C GLY A 233 18.15 3.88 11.45
N VAL A 234 17.45 2.79 11.76
CA VAL A 234 16.73 2.61 13.04
C VAL A 234 17.67 1.93 14.03
N ALA A 235 18.58 2.70 14.64
CA ALA A 235 19.29 2.24 15.81
C ALA A 235 18.32 2.09 16.98
N GLY A 236 18.08 0.85 17.43
CA GLY A 236 17.76 0.47 18.81
C GLY A 236 16.71 1.22 19.64
N ARG A 237 15.72 1.94 19.05
CA ARG A 237 14.69 2.63 19.85
C ARG A 237 13.47 1.79 20.24
N ASP A 238 13.28 0.61 19.63
CA ASP A 238 12.11 -0.22 19.92
C ASP A 238 12.33 -1.24 21.08
N ALA A 239 13.53 -1.29 21.67
CA ALA A 239 13.80 -2.16 22.82
C ALA A 239 13.34 -1.57 24.18
N ALA A 240 12.98 -0.29 24.24
CA ALA A 240 12.63 0.40 25.48
C ALA A 240 11.11 0.53 25.76
N ALA A 241 10.26 0.02 24.86
CA ALA A 241 8.80 0.07 25.02
C ALA A 241 8.16 -1.25 25.48
N ALA A 242 8.97 -2.25 25.85
CA ALA A 242 8.52 -3.58 26.29
C ALA A 242 9.08 -3.96 27.69
N ALA A 243 9.38 -2.96 28.53
CA ALA A 243 9.72 -3.18 29.95
C ALA A 243 8.71 -2.50 30.87
#